data_9d2c628460d1d8e7b7577b3fbfc2384c
#
_entry.id   9d2c628460d1d8e7b7577b3fbfc2384c
#
_cell.length_a   1.000
_cell.length_b   1.000
_cell.length_c   1.000
_cell.angle_alpha   90.00
_cell.angle_beta   90.00
_cell.angle_gamma   90.00
#
_symmetry.space_group_name_H-M   'P 1'
#
loop_
_entity.id
_entity.type
_entity.pdbx_description
1 polymer ?
#
loop_
_entity_poly.entity_id
_entity_poly.type
_entity_poly.pdbx_seq_one_letter_code
_entity_poly.pdbx_strand_id
1 'polypeptide(L)'
;DRICDALEALGYLDENGTVVTERGERLRRLYTEKDLLAAECLRHDVWKRLDAPSLAAAVSALVHEPRHQEAEVSPRMPNDDVAAALTAMERLWSQIEDLETEHDLPTTSMPDGGMAWMVHRWASGDRLDAVLRGQEMAAGDFVRRCKQLVDLLDQVAKASTDAVVRRTARSAIDGVLRGVVAADRLD
;
A
#
# COMPACT_ATOMS: atom_id res chain seq x y z
N ASP A 1 -22.06 -8.69 -15.50
CA ASP A 1 -21.67 -7.60 -14.61
C ASP A 1 -20.21 -7.22 -14.83
N ARG A 2 -19.95 -5.95 -15.10
CA ARG A 2 -18.62 -5.44 -15.45
C ARG A 2 -17.58 -5.69 -14.36
N ILE A 3 -17.99 -5.58 -13.09
CA ILE A 3 -17.11 -5.84 -11.95
C ILE A 3 -16.74 -7.34 -11.90
N CYS A 4 -17.73 -8.21 -12.09
CA CYS A 4 -17.47 -9.65 -12.10
C CYS A 4 -16.55 -10.05 -13.25
N ASP A 5 -16.76 -9.47 -14.44
CA ASP A 5 -15.91 -9.75 -15.61
C ASP A 5 -14.44 -9.37 -15.36
N ALA A 6 -14.21 -8.22 -14.74
CA ALA A 6 -12.86 -7.79 -14.39
C ALA A 6 -12.23 -8.71 -13.35
N LEU A 7 -13.00 -9.15 -12.36
CA LEU A 7 -12.52 -10.06 -11.32
C LEU A 7 -12.22 -11.45 -11.87
N GLU A 8 -13.02 -11.93 -12.84
CA GLU A 8 -12.73 -13.18 -13.53
C GLU A 8 -11.41 -13.08 -14.31
N ALA A 9 -11.22 -11.99 -15.05
CA ALA A 9 -10.01 -11.76 -15.83
C ALA A 9 -8.75 -11.78 -14.98
N LEU A 10 -8.84 -11.34 -13.73
CA LEU A 10 -7.73 -11.34 -12.77
C LEU A 10 -7.64 -12.62 -11.95
N GLY A 11 -8.62 -13.52 -12.07
CA GLY A 11 -8.61 -14.80 -11.37
C GLY A 11 -9.14 -14.78 -9.94
N TYR A 12 -9.92 -13.77 -9.56
CA TYR A 12 -10.56 -13.68 -8.25
C TYR A 12 -11.90 -14.41 -8.17
N LEU A 13 -12.54 -14.60 -9.34
CA LEU A 13 -13.75 -15.38 -9.48
C LEU A 13 -13.51 -16.47 -10.52
N ASP A 14 -14.30 -17.54 -10.48
CA ASP A 14 -14.28 -18.57 -11.52
C ASP A 14 -14.98 -18.05 -12.79
N GLU A 15 -14.95 -18.84 -13.85
CA GLU A 15 -15.51 -18.49 -15.16
C GLU A 15 -17.00 -18.13 -15.13
N ASN A 16 -17.72 -18.60 -14.14
CA ASN A 16 -19.16 -18.33 -13.98
C ASN A 16 -19.45 -17.15 -13.06
N GLY A 17 -18.42 -16.58 -12.41
CA GLY A 17 -18.60 -15.48 -11.47
C GLY A 17 -19.35 -15.85 -10.20
N THR A 18 -19.51 -17.15 -9.92
CA THR A 18 -20.31 -17.65 -8.81
C THR A 18 -19.49 -18.23 -7.66
N VAL A 19 -18.25 -18.67 -7.94
CA VAL A 19 -17.37 -19.27 -6.94
C VAL A 19 -16.17 -18.33 -6.71
N VAL A 20 -15.97 -17.97 -5.47
CA VAL A 20 -14.84 -17.12 -5.07
C VAL A 20 -13.58 -17.99 -5.07
N THR A 21 -12.57 -17.59 -5.84
CA THR A 21 -11.29 -18.30 -5.88
C THR A 21 -10.50 -18.05 -4.60
N GLU A 22 -9.39 -18.78 -4.43
CA GLU A 22 -8.45 -18.52 -3.33
C GLU A 22 -7.95 -17.06 -3.35
N ARG A 23 -7.73 -16.49 -4.53
CA ARG A 23 -7.36 -15.07 -4.67
C ARG A 23 -8.48 -14.15 -4.20
N GLY A 24 -9.73 -14.48 -4.52
CA GLY A 24 -10.90 -13.72 -4.08
C GLY A 24 -11.06 -13.77 -2.56
N GLU A 25 -10.77 -14.89 -1.92
CA GLU A 25 -10.78 -14.98 -0.46
C GLU A 25 -9.75 -14.07 0.19
N ARG A 26 -8.57 -13.93 -0.42
CA ARG A 26 -7.55 -13.00 0.07
C ARG A 26 -8.00 -11.55 -0.10
N LEU A 27 -8.63 -11.22 -1.21
CA LEU A 27 -9.16 -9.89 -1.47
C LEU A 27 -10.21 -9.48 -0.44
N ARG A 28 -11.08 -10.41 -0.01
CA ARG A 28 -12.13 -10.14 0.99
C ARG A 28 -11.58 -9.67 2.34
N ARG A 29 -10.29 -9.90 2.61
CA ARG A 29 -9.63 -9.48 3.84
C ARG A 29 -9.02 -8.09 3.75
N LEU A 30 -9.08 -7.48 2.57
CA LEU A 30 -8.56 -6.12 2.32
C LEU A 30 -9.73 -5.15 2.25
N TYR A 31 -9.63 -4.00 2.92
CA TYR A 31 -10.71 -3.01 3.02
C TYR A 31 -10.21 -1.60 2.72
N THR A 32 -9.55 -1.41 1.57
CA THR A 32 -9.06 -0.11 1.12
C THR A 32 -9.57 0.19 -0.28
N GLU A 33 -9.44 1.45 -0.71
CA GLU A 33 -9.78 1.84 -2.07
C GLU A 33 -8.89 1.16 -3.12
N LYS A 34 -7.73 0.67 -2.73
CA LYS A 34 -6.77 0.01 -3.61
C LYS A 34 -6.63 -1.49 -3.30
N ASP A 35 -7.71 -2.12 -2.86
CA ASP A 35 -7.72 -3.52 -2.45
C ASP A 35 -7.19 -4.45 -3.54
N LEU A 36 -7.62 -4.24 -4.77
CA LEU A 36 -7.21 -5.07 -5.90
C LEU A 36 -5.71 -4.93 -6.17
N LEU A 37 -5.20 -3.70 -6.11
CA LEU A 37 -3.77 -3.45 -6.32
C LEU A 37 -2.94 -4.10 -5.21
N ALA A 38 -3.36 -3.98 -3.95
CA ALA A 38 -2.67 -4.62 -2.83
C ALA A 38 -2.66 -6.14 -2.98
N ALA A 39 -3.79 -6.72 -3.38
CA ALA A 39 -3.89 -8.17 -3.61
C ALA A 39 -2.94 -8.63 -4.72
N GLU A 40 -2.85 -7.87 -5.81
CA GLU A 40 -1.93 -8.18 -6.92
C GLU A 40 -0.47 -8.02 -6.51
N CYS A 41 -0.14 -7.04 -5.67
CA CYS A 41 1.21 -6.91 -5.12
C CYS A 41 1.61 -8.15 -4.30
N LEU A 42 0.69 -8.67 -3.49
CA LEU A 42 0.93 -9.90 -2.73
C LEU A 42 1.08 -11.10 -3.66
N ARG A 43 0.23 -11.21 -4.67
CA ARG A 43 0.27 -12.32 -5.64
C ARG A 43 1.58 -12.37 -6.42
N HIS A 44 2.14 -11.22 -6.77
CA HIS A 44 3.36 -11.10 -7.55
C HIS A 44 4.62 -10.95 -6.70
N ASP A 45 4.52 -11.15 -5.40
CA ASP A 45 5.66 -11.08 -4.46
C ASP A 45 6.43 -9.75 -4.51
N VAL A 46 5.72 -8.65 -4.80
CA VAL A 46 6.34 -7.33 -4.95
C VAL A 46 7.04 -6.88 -3.66
N TRP A 47 6.53 -7.29 -2.52
CA TRP A 47 7.00 -6.84 -1.20
C TRP A 47 7.86 -7.87 -0.47
N LYS A 48 8.14 -9.01 -1.08
CA LYS A 48 8.77 -10.16 -0.40
C LYS A 48 10.19 -9.87 0.11
N ARG A 49 10.95 -9.04 -0.58
CA ARG A 49 12.35 -8.77 -0.24
C ARG A 49 12.54 -7.57 0.67
N LEU A 50 11.47 -6.87 1.02
CA LEU A 50 11.56 -5.64 1.80
C LEU A 50 11.71 -5.97 3.29
N ASP A 51 12.58 -5.22 3.97
CA ASP A 51 12.58 -5.22 5.43
C ASP A 51 11.39 -4.41 5.96
N ALA A 52 11.19 -4.38 7.27
CA ALA A 52 10.00 -3.75 7.85
C ALA A 52 9.86 -2.26 7.50
N PRO A 53 10.89 -1.41 7.67
CA PRO A 53 10.76 0.00 7.28
C PRO A 53 10.51 0.17 5.79
N SER A 54 11.14 -0.65 4.95
CA SER A 54 10.97 -0.61 3.49
C SER A 54 9.57 -1.05 3.07
N LEU A 55 9.02 -2.07 3.74
CA LEU A 55 7.64 -2.49 3.48
C LEU A 55 6.66 -1.37 3.84
N ALA A 56 6.83 -0.75 5.01
CA ALA A 56 6.00 0.40 5.39
C ALA A 56 6.09 1.52 4.37
N ALA A 57 7.29 1.84 3.90
CA ALA A 57 7.51 2.87 2.88
C ALA A 57 6.79 2.54 1.57
N ALA A 58 6.93 1.31 1.08
CA ALA A 58 6.29 0.89 -0.17
C ALA A 58 4.76 0.89 -0.06
N VAL A 59 4.23 0.34 1.02
CA VAL A 59 2.77 0.27 1.23
C VAL A 59 2.16 1.67 1.43
N SER A 60 2.94 2.64 1.94
CA SER A 60 2.48 4.02 2.08
C SER A 60 2.04 4.64 0.76
N ALA A 61 2.55 4.14 -0.37
CA ALA A 61 2.15 4.60 -1.70
C ALA A 61 0.67 4.31 -2.01
N LEU A 62 0.05 3.41 -1.27
CA LEU A 62 -1.37 3.08 -1.42
C LEU A 62 -2.29 3.96 -0.57
N VAL A 63 -1.74 4.69 0.40
CA VAL A 63 -2.53 5.58 1.27
C VAL A 63 -2.22 7.07 1.05
N HIS A 64 -1.13 7.38 0.38
CA HIS A 64 -0.75 8.77 0.13
C HIS A 64 -1.54 9.34 -1.05
N GLU A 65 -2.12 10.51 -0.84
CA GLU A 65 -2.79 11.28 -1.89
C GLU A 65 -2.01 12.58 -2.08
N PRO A 66 -1.34 12.77 -3.22
CA PRO A 66 -0.56 13.98 -3.45
C PRO A 66 -1.46 15.18 -3.71
N ARG A 67 -0.96 16.37 -3.36
CA ARG A 67 -1.57 17.61 -3.82
C ARG A 67 -1.21 17.81 -5.29
N HIS A 68 -2.03 18.56 -6.04
CA HIS A 68 -1.85 18.78 -7.48
C HIS A 68 -0.44 19.24 -7.88
N GLN A 69 0.21 20.00 -7.03
CA GLN A 69 1.53 20.60 -7.34
C GLN A 69 2.68 19.62 -7.11
N GLU A 70 2.47 18.54 -6.40
CA GLU A 70 3.51 17.55 -6.05
C GLU A 70 3.63 16.46 -7.11
N ALA A 71 2.63 16.30 -7.96
CA ALA A 71 2.56 15.20 -8.92
C ALA A 71 3.63 15.23 -10.02
N GLU A 72 4.28 16.37 -10.22
CA GLU A 72 5.29 16.55 -11.26
C GLU A 72 6.72 16.26 -10.81
N VAL A 73 6.95 16.05 -9.52
CA VAL A 73 8.27 15.81 -8.97
C VAL A 73 8.43 14.34 -8.59
N SER A 74 9.50 13.70 -9.08
CA SER A 74 9.81 12.33 -8.69
C SER A 74 10.13 12.30 -7.19
N PRO A 75 9.40 11.48 -6.41
CA PRO A 75 9.63 11.43 -4.97
C PRO A 75 10.99 10.80 -4.65
N ARG A 76 11.59 11.27 -3.56
CA ARG A 76 12.82 10.68 -3.03
C ARG A 76 12.53 9.30 -2.43
N MET A 77 13.32 8.31 -2.83
CA MET A 77 13.20 6.95 -2.29
C MET A 77 14.20 6.72 -1.17
N PRO A 78 13.83 5.96 -0.13
CA PRO A 78 14.76 5.66 0.97
C PRO A 78 15.90 4.71 0.56
N ASN A 79 15.63 3.80 -0.39
CA ASN A 79 16.62 2.85 -0.90
C ASN A 79 16.16 2.27 -2.23
N ASP A 80 17.04 1.47 -2.85
CA ASP A 80 16.77 0.88 -4.16
C ASP A 80 15.68 -0.19 -4.13
N ASP A 81 15.54 -0.91 -3.01
CA ASP A 81 14.53 -1.95 -2.88
C ASP A 81 13.12 -1.34 -2.88
N VAL A 82 12.93 -0.22 -2.19
CA VAL A 82 11.66 0.50 -2.23
C VAL A 82 11.40 1.07 -3.63
N ALA A 83 12.43 1.64 -4.26
CA ALA A 83 12.28 2.16 -5.63
C ALA A 83 11.84 1.05 -6.60
N ALA A 84 12.45 -0.12 -6.51
CA ALA A 84 12.09 -1.27 -7.34
C ALA A 84 10.66 -1.75 -7.06
N ALA A 85 10.27 -1.78 -5.77
CA ALA A 85 8.92 -2.16 -5.39
C ALA A 85 7.88 -1.18 -5.96
N LEU A 86 8.13 0.12 -5.88
CA LEU A 86 7.21 1.12 -6.44
C LEU A 86 7.09 1.00 -7.96
N THR A 87 8.19 0.74 -8.66
CA THR A 87 8.15 0.49 -10.11
C THR A 87 7.26 -0.72 -10.44
N ALA A 88 7.39 -1.80 -9.68
CA ALA A 88 6.56 -2.99 -9.85
C ALA A 88 5.09 -2.69 -9.54
N MET A 89 4.82 -1.91 -8.49
CA MET A 89 3.46 -1.49 -8.11
C MET A 89 2.81 -0.67 -9.23
N GLU A 90 3.55 0.26 -9.82
CA GLU A 90 3.05 1.08 -10.93
C GLU A 90 2.72 0.24 -12.16
N ARG A 91 3.54 -0.78 -12.43
CA ARG A 91 3.30 -1.70 -13.55
C ARG A 91 2.02 -2.50 -13.33
N LEU A 92 1.80 -3.02 -12.11
CA LEU A 92 0.57 -3.72 -11.78
C LEU A 92 -0.63 -2.79 -11.81
N TRP A 93 -0.48 -1.57 -11.32
CA TRP A 93 -1.53 -0.56 -11.40
C TRP A 93 -1.93 -0.30 -12.85
N SER A 94 -0.97 -0.17 -13.75
CA SER A 94 -1.25 0.08 -15.17
C SER A 94 -2.07 -1.05 -15.78
N GLN A 95 -1.79 -2.30 -15.44
CA GLN A 95 -2.56 -3.45 -15.90
C GLN A 95 -3.99 -3.42 -15.35
N ILE A 96 -4.16 -3.05 -14.08
CA ILE A 96 -5.48 -2.92 -13.46
C ILE A 96 -6.28 -1.79 -14.10
N GLU A 97 -5.63 -0.64 -14.35
CA GLU A 97 -6.26 0.50 -15.00
C GLU A 97 -6.79 0.12 -16.39
N ASP A 98 -6.00 -0.62 -17.16
CA ASP A 98 -6.41 -1.09 -18.47
C ASP A 98 -7.67 -1.96 -18.39
N LEU A 99 -7.73 -2.88 -17.43
CA LEU A 99 -8.89 -3.73 -17.22
C LEU A 99 -10.10 -2.93 -16.73
N GLU A 100 -9.91 -2.01 -15.81
CA GLU A 100 -10.98 -1.14 -15.33
C GLU A 100 -11.56 -0.31 -16.47
N THR A 101 -10.72 0.26 -17.31
CA THR A 101 -11.12 1.05 -18.46
C THR A 101 -11.87 0.19 -19.48
N GLU A 102 -11.36 -1.00 -19.77
CA GLU A 102 -11.98 -1.96 -20.69
C GLU A 102 -13.39 -2.36 -20.25
N HIS A 103 -13.62 -2.44 -18.94
CA HIS A 103 -14.92 -2.84 -18.36
C HIS A 103 -15.76 -1.65 -17.88
N ASP A 104 -15.41 -0.43 -18.26
CA ASP A 104 -16.11 0.81 -17.90
C ASP A 104 -16.24 1.00 -16.36
N LEU A 105 -15.22 0.61 -15.62
CA LEU A 105 -15.18 0.80 -14.18
C LEU A 105 -14.42 2.08 -13.83
N PRO A 106 -14.71 2.69 -12.67
CA PRO A 106 -13.87 3.78 -12.17
C PRO A 106 -12.44 3.28 -12.00
N THR A 107 -11.45 4.08 -12.42
CA THR A 107 -10.05 3.69 -12.35
C THR A 107 -9.47 3.89 -10.95
N THR A 108 -8.66 2.93 -10.50
CA THR A 108 -7.89 3.03 -9.26
C THR A 108 -6.82 4.11 -9.41
N SER A 109 -6.62 4.93 -8.38
CA SER A 109 -5.58 5.95 -8.38
C SER A 109 -4.20 5.32 -8.43
N MET A 110 -3.27 5.95 -9.16
CA MET A 110 -1.89 5.50 -9.22
C MET A 110 -1.23 5.56 -7.84
N PRO A 111 -0.43 4.54 -7.46
CA PRO A 111 0.33 4.62 -6.22
C PRO A 111 1.27 5.84 -6.24
N ASP A 112 1.40 6.49 -5.11
CA ASP A 112 2.23 7.69 -4.99
C ASP A 112 3.25 7.54 -3.86
N GLY A 113 4.53 7.55 -4.22
CA GLY A 113 5.65 7.34 -3.29
C GLY A 113 6.09 8.59 -2.52
N GLY A 114 5.29 9.66 -2.51
CA GLY A 114 5.67 10.92 -1.88
C GLY A 114 5.92 10.84 -0.37
N MET A 115 5.39 9.83 0.31
CA MET A 115 5.63 9.60 1.74
C MET A 115 6.69 8.55 2.03
N ALA A 116 7.20 7.86 1.01
CA ALA A 116 8.04 6.69 1.24
C ALA A 116 9.29 7.00 2.07
N TRP A 117 9.96 8.11 1.77
CA TRP A 117 11.16 8.51 2.50
C TRP A 117 10.86 8.86 3.97
N MET A 118 9.79 9.62 4.20
CA MET A 118 9.36 9.99 5.56
C MET A 118 8.95 8.76 6.38
N VAL A 119 8.14 7.88 5.79
CA VAL A 119 7.66 6.67 6.48
C VAL A 119 8.83 5.74 6.81
N HIS A 120 9.78 5.57 5.91
CA HIS A 120 10.95 4.75 6.17
C HIS A 120 11.73 5.27 7.39
N ARG A 121 11.97 6.57 7.45
CA ARG A 121 12.66 7.19 8.59
C ARG A 121 11.87 7.05 9.88
N TRP A 122 10.55 7.29 9.82
CA TRP A 122 9.69 7.13 10.99
C TRP A 122 9.69 5.69 11.50
N ALA A 123 9.50 4.73 10.60
CA ALA A 123 9.50 3.30 10.94
C ALA A 123 10.88 2.81 11.43
N SER A 124 11.94 3.51 11.07
CA SER A 124 13.31 3.20 11.53
C SER A 124 13.64 3.81 12.90
N GLY A 125 12.72 4.60 13.46
CA GLY A 125 12.89 5.15 14.81
C GLY A 125 13.28 6.62 14.89
N ASP A 126 13.32 7.35 13.78
CA ASP A 126 13.65 8.76 13.77
C ASP A 126 12.55 9.59 14.46
N ARG A 127 12.95 10.72 15.04
CA ARG A 127 12.01 11.65 15.68
C ARG A 127 11.15 12.33 14.63
N LEU A 128 9.90 12.66 15.02
CA LEU A 128 8.94 13.29 14.11
C LEU A 128 9.47 14.60 13.51
N ASP A 129 10.10 15.45 14.34
CA ASP A 129 10.67 16.72 13.85
C ASP A 129 11.76 16.49 12.80
N ALA A 130 12.59 15.46 12.96
CA ALA A 130 13.60 15.10 11.96
C ALA A 130 12.98 14.56 10.68
N VAL A 131 11.93 13.73 10.80
CA VAL A 131 11.22 13.16 9.65
C VAL A 131 10.59 14.25 8.80
N LEU A 132 9.98 15.24 9.42
CA LEU A 132 9.23 16.31 8.73
C LEU A 132 10.08 17.48 8.31
N ARG A 133 11.34 17.54 8.73
CA ARG A 133 12.22 18.69 8.39
C ARG A 133 12.37 18.81 6.87
N GLY A 134 12.06 19.99 6.34
CA GLY A 134 12.15 20.24 4.92
C GLY A 134 11.02 19.63 4.09
N GLN A 135 10.04 19.03 4.73
CA GLN A 135 8.89 18.44 4.04
C GLN A 135 7.71 19.41 4.07
N GLU A 136 6.90 19.37 3.01
CA GLU A 136 5.70 20.20 2.93
C GLU A 136 4.52 19.65 3.71
N MET A 137 4.54 18.37 4.07
CA MET A 137 3.46 17.73 4.79
C MET A 137 3.39 18.20 6.25
N ALA A 138 2.20 18.57 6.71
CA ALA A 138 1.96 18.94 8.10
C ALA A 138 1.97 17.70 9.00
N ALA A 139 2.39 17.88 10.26
CA ALA A 139 2.47 16.79 11.24
C ALA A 139 1.16 16.04 11.39
N GLY A 140 0.03 16.75 11.47
CA GLY A 140 -1.29 16.12 11.60
C GLY A 140 -1.65 15.24 10.42
N ASP A 141 -1.33 15.67 9.21
CA ASP A 141 -1.57 14.89 7.99
C ASP A 141 -0.69 13.65 7.97
N PHE A 142 0.57 13.78 8.35
CA PHE A 142 1.48 12.64 8.42
C PHE A 142 0.97 11.58 9.41
N VAL A 143 0.58 12.00 10.61
CA VAL A 143 0.05 11.10 11.65
C VAL A 143 -1.21 10.39 11.15
N ARG A 144 -2.12 11.14 10.53
CA ARG A 144 -3.36 10.56 9.97
C ARG A 144 -3.06 9.50 8.90
N ARG A 145 -2.13 9.80 8.00
CA ARG A 145 -1.72 8.84 6.95
C ARG A 145 -1.03 7.62 7.55
N CYS A 146 -0.23 7.82 8.59
CA CYS A 146 0.41 6.70 9.29
C CYS A 146 -0.63 5.76 9.94
N LYS A 147 -1.71 6.30 10.47
CA LYS A 147 -2.81 5.48 11.02
C LYS A 147 -3.49 4.66 9.93
N GLN A 148 -3.75 5.26 8.77
CA GLN A 148 -4.28 4.54 7.61
C GLN A 148 -3.30 3.46 7.15
N LEU A 149 -2.01 3.76 7.15
CA LEU A 149 -0.97 2.81 6.79
C LEU A 149 -0.94 1.61 7.74
N VAL A 150 -1.05 1.84 9.04
CA VAL A 150 -1.11 0.76 10.04
C VAL A 150 -2.29 -0.17 9.75
N ASP A 151 -3.46 0.39 9.47
CA ASP A 151 -4.64 -0.40 9.14
C ASP A 151 -4.43 -1.23 7.86
N LEU A 152 -3.82 -0.64 6.84
CA LEU A 152 -3.52 -1.36 5.60
C LEU A 152 -2.46 -2.44 5.81
N LEU A 153 -1.41 -2.17 6.58
CA LEU A 153 -0.39 -3.18 6.91
C LEU A 153 -1.00 -4.36 7.66
N ASP A 154 -1.96 -4.10 8.55
CA ASP A 154 -2.71 -5.17 9.24
C ASP A 154 -3.49 -6.02 8.24
N GLN A 155 -4.16 -5.39 7.28
CA GLN A 155 -4.86 -6.10 6.21
C GLN A 155 -3.90 -6.94 5.36
N VAL A 156 -2.75 -6.37 5.00
CA VAL A 156 -1.71 -7.08 4.25
C VAL A 156 -1.24 -8.31 5.02
N ALA A 157 -0.98 -8.17 6.33
CA ALA A 157 -0.55 -9.29 7.16
C ALA A 157 -1.59 -10.41 7.18
N LYS A 158 -2.88 -10.05 7.30
CA LYS A 158 -3.97 -11.03 7.33
C LYS A 158 -4.20 -11.70 5.97
N ALA A 159 -4.01 -10.96 4.89
CA ALA A 159 -4.24 -11.46 3.52
C ALA A 159 -3.08 -12.28 2.98
N SER A 160 -1.85 -12.06 3.47
CA SER A 160 -0.66 -12.73 2.95
C SER A 160 -0.63 -14.21 3.34
N THR A 161 -0.29 -15.07 2.37
CA THR A 161 -0.03 -16.50 2.61
C THR A 161 1.45 -16.77 2.91
N ASP A 162 2.32 -15.80 2.69
CA ASP A 162 3.76 -15.92 2.93
C ASP A 162 4.08 -15.54 4.38
N ALA A 163 4.65 -16.47 5.13
CA ALA A 163 4.98 -16.26 6.55
C ALA A 163 6.01 -15.14 6.74
N VAL A 164 6.95 -14.97 5.80
CA VAL A 164 7.95 -13.90 5.88
C VAL A 164 7.29 -12.55 5.72
N VAL A 165 6.41 -12.39 4.72
CA VAL A 165 5.67 -11.15 4.49
C VAL A 165 4.79 -10.82 5.71
N ARG A 166 4.11 -11.81 6.28
CA ARG A 166 3.29 -11.58 7.49
C ARG A 166 4.13 -11.05 8.64
N ARG A 167 5.28 -11.66 8.92
CA ARG A 167 6.17 -11.21 9.99
C ARG A 167 6.69 -9.80 9.74
N THR A 168 7.11 -9.54 8.51
CA THR A 168 7.61 -8.22 8.12
C THR A 168 6.52 -7.17 8.25
N ALA A 169 5.28 -7.47 7.84
CA ALA A 169 4.16 -6.56 8.00
C ALA A 169 3.86 -6.28 9.48
N ARG A 170 3.90 -7.29 10.34
CA ARG A 170 3.73 -7.09 11.78
C ARG A 170 4.84 -6.22 12.39
N SER A 171 6.10 -6.44 11.98
CA SER A 171 7.21 -5.60 12.41
C SER A 171 7.07 -4.16 11.87
N ALA A 172 6.58 -4.00 10.66
CA ALA A 172 6.33 -2.68 10.07
C ALA A 172 5.27 -1.91 10.88
N ILE A 173 4.20 -2.61 11.30
CA ILE A 173 3.17 -2.01 12.16
C ILE A 173 3.81 -1.49 13.45
N ASP A 174 4.63 -2.31 14.11
CA ASP A 174 5.29 -1.91 15.35
C ASP A 174 6.19 -0.68 15.15
N GLY A 175 6.85 -0.60 14.00
CA GLY A 175 7.72 0.54 13.69
C GLY A 175 6.94 1.83 13.43
N VAL A 176 5.76 1.74 12.83
CA VAL A 176 4.93 2.91 12.51
C VAL A 176 4.05 3.31 13.69
N LEU A 177 3.49 2.33 14.42
CA LEU A 177 2.55 2.54 15.52
C LEU A 177 3.30 2.83 16.81
N ARG A 178 3.88 4.02 16.90
CA ARG A 178 4.63 4.47 18.06
C ARG A 178 4.43 5.97 18.28
N GLY A 179 4.82 6.48 19.42
CA GLY A 179 4.73 7.91 19.71
C GLY A 179 3.34 8.47 19.47
N VAL A 180 3.26 9.58 18.75
CA VAL A 180 1.99 10.28 18.48
C VAL A 180 1.01 9.45 17.64
N VAL A 181 1.50 8.55 16.82
CA VAL A 181 0.63 7.66 16.03
C VAL A 181 -0.10 6.68 16.94
N ALA A 182 0.61 6.10 17.92
CA ALA A 182 0.02 5.18 18.89
C ALA A 182 -0.90 5.90 19.87
N ALA A 183 -0.51 7.08 20.35
CA ALA A 183 -1.27 7.85 21.36
C ALA A 183 -2.70 8.16 20.89
N ASP A 184 -2.85 8.56 19.62
CA ASP A 184 -4.15 8.92 19.07
C ASP A 184 -5.08 7.72 18.87
N ARG A 185 -4.55 6.50 18.84
CA ARG A 185 -5.37 5.29 18.68
C ARG A 185 -5.94 4.76 19.98
N LEU A 186 -5.52 5.33 21.11
CA LEU A 186 -6.00 4.93 22.45
C LEU A 186 -7.29 5.63 22.84
N ASP A 187 -7.73 6.58 22.05
CA ASP A 187 -8.99 7.34 22.31
C ASP A 187 -10.25 6.64 21.73
#